data_e99199edad2d31d2479429429767088a
#
_entry.id   e99199edad2d31d2479429429767088a
#
_cell.length_a   1.000
_cell.length_b   1.000
_cell.length_c   1.000
_cell.angle_alpha   90.00
_cell.angle_beta   90.00
_cell.angle_gamma   90.00
#
_symmetry.space_group_name_H-M   'P 1'
#
loop_
_entity.id
_entity.type
_entity.pdbx_description
1 polymer ?
#
loop_
_entity_poly.entity_id
_entity_poly.type
_entity_poly.pdbx_seq_one_letter_code
_entity_poly.pdbx_strand_id
1 'polypeptide(L)'
;MAKNVFFSQGTRTEQLLYEDLIIESVKIYGQDVYYLPREMVTTDRLFREDVLSKFDENYLIEMYLQNYDGFQGDGTLLTKFGVSISEEATFVVSRRRWEDLVQAKSNNLVTTERPNEGDAIYLPLT
;
A
#
# COMPACT_ATOMS: atom_id res chain seq x y z
N MET A 1 -14.20 24.36 30.03
CA MET A 1 -12.84 24.21 30.50
C MET A 1 -11.87 24.79 29.47
N ALA A 2 -11.14 25.78 29.84
CA ALA A 2 -10.29 26.49 28.89
C ALA A 2 -8.94 25.81 28.76
N LYS A 3 -8.58 25.47 27.55
CA LYS A 3 -7.18 25.18 27.23
C LYS A 3 -6.34 26.44 27.41
N ASN A 4 -5.10 26.29 27.82
CA ASN A 4 -4.18 27.43 27.84
C ASN A 4 -4.04 27.98 26.42
N VAL A 5 -4.26 29.28 26.24
CA VAL A 5 -4.24 29.93 24.93
C VAL A 5 -2.84 29.86 24.28
N PHE A 6 -1.79 29.78 25.11
CA PHE A 6 -0.41 29.71 24.63
C PHE A 6 0.08 28.31 24.28
N PHE A 7 -0.67 27.27 24.65
CA PHE A 7 -0.35 25.88 24.36
C PHE A 7 -1.50 25.23 23.60
N SER A 8 -1.46 25.30 22.29
CA SER A 8 -2.44 24.64 21.44
C SER A 8 -1.96 23.23 21.08
N GLN A 9 -2.83 22.24 21.30
CA GLN A 9 -2.62 20.88 20.83
C GLN A 9 -3.38 20.68 19.52
N GLY A 10 -2.78 19.93 18.59
CA GLY A 10 -3.44 19.60 17.35
C GLY A 10 -3.46 20.73 16.31
N THR A 11 -2.47 21.59 16.31
CA THR A 11 -2.31 22.62 15.28
C THR A 11 -2.03 21.96 13.92
N ARG A 12 -2.70 22.43 12.88
CA ARG A 12 -2.53 21.86 11.53
C ARG A 12 -1.08 21.93 11.04
N THR A 13 -0.36 22.98 11.35
CA THR A 13 1.04 23.13 10.98
C THR A 13 1.95 22.10 11.64
N GLU A 14 1.70 21.76 12.89
CA GLU A 14 2.43 20.71 13.59
C GLU A 14 2.11 19.32 13.00
N GLN A 15 0.86 19.06 12.68
CA GLN A 15 0.44 17.83 12.03
C GLN A 15 1.11 17.67 10.66
N LEU A 16 1.15 18.73 9.86
CA LEU A 16 1.83 18.71 8.57
C LEU A 16 3.33 18.48 8.70
N LEU A 17 3.97 19.12 9.68
CA LEU A 17 5.38 18.88 9.96
C LEU A 17 5.66 17.43 10.35
N TYR A 18 4.81 16.85 11.20
CA TYR A 18 4.94 15.46 11.62
C TYR A 18 4.76 14.50 10.43
N GLU A 19 3.77 14.76 9.58
CA GLU A 19 3.56 13.99 8.36
C GLU A 19 4.75 14.09 7.41
N ASP A 20 5.33 15.27 7.24
CA ASP A 20 6.53 15.47 6.42
C ASP A 20 7.72 14.68 6.96
N LEU A 21 7.91 14.65 8.27
CA LEU A 21 8.96 13.85 8.90
C LEU A 21 8.76 12.34 8.67
N ILE A 22 7.53 11.86 8.76
CA ILE A 22 7.20 10.46 8.47
C ILE A 22 7.46 10.14 6.99
N ILE A 23 7.05 11.01 6.07
CA ILE A 23 7.29 10.83 4.64
C ILE A 23 8.78 10.77 4.35
N GLU A 24 9.58 11.65 4.92
CA GLU A 24 11.03 11.64 4.74
C GLU A 24 11.67 10.37 5.33
N SER A 25 11.19 9.89 6.47
CA SER A 25 11.70 8.64 7.05
C SER A 25 11.36 7.43 6.17
N VAL A 26 10.18 7.38 5.58
CA VAL A 26 9.81 6.32 4.62
C VAL A 26 10.68 6.39 3.37
N LYS A 27 10.99 7.58 2.87
CA LYS A 27 11.90 7.76 1.73
C LYS A 27 13.32 7.31 2.01
N ILE A 28 13.80 7.50 3.24
CA ILE A 28 15.15 7.09 3.64
C ILE A 28 15.26 5.58 3.82
N TYR A 29 14.32 4.98 4.52
CA TYR A 29 14.36 3.54 4.87
C TYR A 29 13.57 2.65 3.93
N GLY A 30 12.68 3.22 3.14
CA GLY A 30 11.87 2.51 2.19
C GLY A 30 12.53 2.33 0.84
N GLN A 31 11.81 1.71 -0.06
CA GLN A 31 12.21 1.51 -1.44
C GLN A 31 11.06 1.82 -2.38
N ASP A 32 11.39 2.11 -3.62
CA ASP A 32 10.39 2.36 -4.64
C ASP A 32 9.75 1.03 -5.06
N VAL A 33 8.43 0.99 -4.99
CA VAL A 33 7.64 -0.15 -5.45
C VAL A 33 6.60 0.32 -6.46
N TYR A 34 6.15 -0.59 -7.32
CA TYR A 34 5.07 -0.32 -8.24
C TYR A 34 3.76 -0.83 -7.67
N TYR A 35 2.81 0.06 -7.52
CA TYR A 35 1.45 -0.29 -7.15
C TYR A 35 0.62 -0.50 -8.40
N LEU A 36 -0.06 -1.63 -8.47
CA LEU A 36 -0.86 -2.08 -9.61
C LEU A 36 -2.32 -2.20 -9.16
N PRO A 37 -3.17 -1.20 -9.44
CA PRO A 37 -4.59 -1.31 -9.12
C PRO A 37 -5.27 -2.34 -10.01
N ARG A 38 -6.11 -3.16 -9.39
CA ARG A 38 -6.88 -4.18 -10.12
C ARG A 38 -8.09 -3.55 -10.77
N GLU A 39 -8.25 -3.80 -12.07
CA GLU A 39 -9.43 -3.41 -12.82
C GLU A 39 -10.30 -4.63 -13.10
N MET A 40 -11.55 -4.59 -12.70
CA MET A 40 -12.51 -5.65 -12.97
C MET A 40 -13.02 -5.53 -14.40
N VAL A 41 -12.80 -6.54 -15.21
CA VAL A 41 -13.26 -6.57 -16.61
C VAL A 41 -14.63 -7.24 -16.71
N THR A 42 -14.83 -8.34 -15.99
CA THR A 42 -16.07 -9.09 -16.01
C THR A 42 -16.44 -9.55 -14.62
N THR A 43 -17.65 -9.23 -14.19
CA THR A 43 -18.18 -9.64 -12.88
C THR A 43 -19.33 -10.63 -13.08
N ASP A 44 -19.31 -11.74 -12.35
CA ASP A 44 -20.42 -12.67 -12.32
C ASP A 44 -21.62 -12.03 -11.59
N ARG A 45 -22.77 -11.99 -12.27
CA ARG A 45 -23.98 -11.37 -11.73
C ARG A 45 -24.60 -12.19 -10.59
N LEU A 46 -24.40 -13.49 -10.58
CA LEU A 46 -25.02 -14.37 -9.60
C LEU A 46 -24.27 -14.37 -8.27
N PHE A 47 -22.95 -14.55 -8.32
CA PHE A 47 -22.10 -14.63 -7.14
C PHE A 47 -21.37 -13.32 -6.81
N ARG A 48 -21.46 -12.33 -7.69
CA ARG A 48 -20.73 -11.04 -7.59
C ARG A 48 -19.21 -11.23 -7.47
N GLU A 49 -18.72 -12.32 -8.05
CA GLU A 49 -17.28 -12.59 -8.08
C GLU A 49 -16.66 -11.98 -9.34
N ASP A 50 -15.40 -11.61 -9.21
CA ASP A 50 -14.62 -11.13 -10.33
C ASP A 50 -14.08 -12.30 -11.15
N VAL A 51 -14.67 -12.51 -12.32
CA VAL A 51 -14.29 -13.62 -13.22
C VAL A 51 -13.00 -13.32 -13.97
N LEU A 52 -12.78 -12.06 -14.31
CA LEU A 52 -11.60 -11.60 -15.05
C LEU A 52 -11.18 -10.24 -14.58
N SER A 53 -9.92 -10.13 -14.16
CA SER A 53 -9.31 -8.86 -13.77
C SER A 53 -8.04 -8.60 -14.57
N LYS A 54 -7.67 -7.36 -14.71
CA LYS A 54 -6.45 -6.92 -15.38
C LYS A 54 -5.74 -5.83 -14.58
N PHE A 55 -4.44 -5.68 -14.84
CA PHE A 55 -3.59 -4.66 -14.25
C PHE A 55 -2.93 -3.84 -15.37
N ASP A 56 -3.60 -2.79 -15.83
CA ASP A 56 -3.12 -1.98 -16.95
C ASP A 56 -2.26 -0.80 -16.50
N GLU A 57 -2.48 -0.30 -15.30
CA GLU A 57 -1.80 0.89 -14.79
C GLU A 57 -0.85 0.53 -13.64
N ASN A 58 0.22 1.29 -13.53
CA ASN A 58 1.15 1.20 -12.40
C ASN A 58 1.50 2.60 -11.88
N TYR A 59 1.75 2.67 -10.59
CA TYR A 59 2.15 3.90 -9.92
C TYR A 59 3.38 3.64 -9.07
N LEU A 60 4.41 4.45 -9.25
CA LEU A 60 5.62 4.37 -8.44
C LEU A 60 5.40 5.11 -7.13
N ILE A 61 5.56 4.40 -6.03
CA ILE A 61 5.43 4.96 -4.68
C ILE A 61 6.47 4.34 -3.77
N GLU A 62 6.99 5.13 -2.84
CA GLU A 62 7.91 4.64 -1.82
C GLU A 62 7.16 3.95 -0.70
N MET A 63 7.59 2.74 -0.35
CA MET A 63 7.06 1.95 0.76
C MET A 63 8.17 1.36 1.60
N TYR A 64 7.93 1.24 2.89
CA TYR A 64 8.82 0.59 3.83
C TYR A 64 8.37 -0.86 4.06
N LEU A 65 9.28 -1.81 3.86
CA LEU A 65 9.02 -3.22 4.15
C LEU A 65 9.23 -3.46 5.66
N GLN A 66 8.14 -3.64 6.37
CA GLN A 66 8.16 -3.81 7.82
C GLN A 66 8.47 -5.24 8.25
N ASN A 67 7.90 -6.21 7.55
CA ASN A 67 8.05 -7.62 7.88
C ASN A 67 8.30 -8.42 6.60
N TYR A 68 9.38 -9.19 6.59
CA TYR A 68 9.76 -10.06 5.48
C TYR A 68 9.95 -11.52 5.93
N ASP A 69 9.56 -11.87 7.14
CA ASP A 69 9.63 -13.24 7.66
C ASP A 69 8.72 -14.14 6.79
N GLY A 70 9.29 -15.21 6.30
CA GLY A 70 8.60 -16.10 5.35
C GLY A 70 8.74 -15.72 3.88
N PHE A 71 9.34 -14.57 3.56
CA PHE A 71 9.57 -14.14 2.18
C PHE A 71 10.67 -14.93 1.47
N GLN A 72 11.49 -15.66 2.22
CA GLN A 72 12.59 -16.48 1.69
C GLN A 72 12.43 -17.94 2.04
N GLY A 73 11.70 -18.67 1.24
CA GLY A 73 11.99 -20.07 1.00
C GLY A 73 11.48 -21.14 1.98
N ASP A 74 10.75 -20.80 3.03
CA ASP A 74 10.14 -21.81 3.90
C ASP A 74 9.03 -22.60 3.18
N GLY A 75 8.42 -21.99 2.16
CA GLY A 75 7.41 -22.61 1.34
C GLY A 75 7.88 -23.81 0.51
N THR A 76 9.17 -23.86 0.16
CA THR A 76 9.69 -24.91 -0.73
C THR A 76 9.72 -26.28 -0.04
N LEU A 77 10.01 -26.34 1.25
CA LEU A 77 10.06 -27.60 1.99
C LEU A 77 8.67 -28.20 2.18
N LEU A 78 7.69 -27.37 2.46
CA LEU A 78 6.32 -27.79 2.74
C LEU A 78 5.53 -28.07 1.45
N THR A 79 5.90 -27.50 0.32
CA THR A 79 5.33 -27.81 -0.99
C THR A 79 5.62 -29.27 -1.40
N LYS A 80 6.76 -29.81 -0.99
CA LYS A 80 7.10 -31.22 -1.21
C LYS A 80 6.18 -32.19 -0.46
N PHE A 81 5.55 -31.74 0.62
CA PHE A 81 4.58 -32.52 1.39
C PHE A 81 3.13 -32.22 1.03
N GLY A 82 2.90 -31.48 -0.05
CA GLY A 82 1.55 -31.12 -0.50
C GLY A 82 0.87 -30.03 0.31
N VAL A 83 1.60 -29.28 1.11
CA VAL A 83 1.11 -28.13 1.88
C VAL A 83 1.64 -26.87 1.25
N SER A 84 0.76 -25.98 0.83
CA SER A 84 1.16 -24.65 0.36
C SER A 84 1.17 -23.66 1.52
N ILE A 85 2.27 -22.93 1.67
CA ILE A 85 2.37 -21.79 2.60
C ILE A 85 2.24 -20.51 1.77
N SER A 86 1.36 -19.61 2.19
CA SER A 86 1.32 -18.26 1.68
C SER A 86 2.39 -17.43 2.39
N GLU A 87 3.28 -16.84 1.62
CA GLU A 87 4.26 -15.89 2.12
C GLU A 87 3.60 -14.53 2.27
N GLU A 88 3.81 -13.88 3.41
CA GLU A 88 3.24 -12.57 3.71
C GLU A 88 4.33 -11.54 3.92
N ALA A 89 4.09 -10.35 3.40
CA ALA A 89 4.94 -9.19 3.64
C ALA A 89 4.07 -7.99 4.00
N THR A 90 4.55 -7.18 4.93
CA THR A 90 3.85 -5.98 5.38
C THR A 90 4.60 -4.74 4.90
N PHE A 91 3.92 -3.90 4.15
CA PHE A 91 4.45 -2.64 3.67
C PHE A 91 3.78 -1.47 4.39
N VAL A 92 4.56 -0.45 4.69
CA VAL A 92 4.08 0.80 5.28
C VAL A 92 4.24 1.91 4.27
N VAL A 93 3.18 2.65 4.03
CA VAL A 93 3.15 3.78 3.10
C VAL A 93 2.49 4.98 3.78
N SER A 94 2.96 6.18 3.46
CA SER A 94 2.33 7.40 3.93
C SER A 94 1.01 7.65 3.19
N ARG A 95 -0.06 7.89 3.93
CA ARG A 95 -1.38 8.20 3.37
C ARG A 95 -1.35 9.43 2.47
N ARG A 96 -0.66 10.49 2.87
CA ARG A 96 -0.56 11.71 2.06
C ARG A 96 0.16 11.48 0.74
N ARG A 97 1.23 10.67 0.75
CA ARG A 97 1.93 10.29 -0.49
C ARG A 97 1.06 9.39 -1.37
N TRP A 98 0.25 8.55 -0.77
CA TRP A 98 -0.72 7.75 -1.50
C TRP A 98 -1.74 8.64 -2.24
N GLU A 99 -2.30 9.62 -1.55
CA GLU A 99 -3.23 10.58 -2.14
C GLU A 99 -2.58 11.37 -3.28
N ASP A 100 -1.35 11.83 -3.10
CA ASP A 100 -0.64 12.63 -4.09
C ASP A 100 -0.19 11.84 -5.32
N LEU A 101 0.31 10.64 -5.14
CA LEU A 101 0.93 9.87 -6.22
C LEU A 101 -0.01 8.88 -6.90
N VAL A 102 -0.94 8.31 -6.17
CA VAL A 102 -1.84 7.27 -6.69
C VAL A 102 -3.21 7.86 -6.98
N GLN A 103 -3.86 8.40 -5.99
CA GLN A 103 -5.23 8.88 -6.11
C GLN A 103 -5.34 10.07 -7.07
N ALA A 104 -4.44 11.03 -6.98
CA ALA A 104 -4.46 12.22 -7.83
C ALA A 104 -4.11 11.94 -9.30
N LYS A 105 -3.27 10.92 -9.54
CA LYS A 105 -2.83 10.55 -10.89
C LYS A 105 -3.70 9.49 -11.55
N SER A 106 -4.48 8.76 -10.76
CA SER A 106 -5.37 7.76 -11.32
C SER A 106 -6.58 8.43 -11.99
N ASN A 107 -6.85 8.09 -13.22
CA ASN A 107 -8.01 8.57 -13.98
C ASN A 107 -9.31 7.95 -13.43
N ASN A 108 -9.64 8.23 -12.18
CA ASN A 108 -10.80 7.68 -11.44
C ASN A 108 -10.75 6.17 -11.17
N LEU A 109 -9.65 5.49 -11.46
CA LEU A 109 -9.47 4.06 -11.15
C LEU A 109 -9.30 3.83 -9.66
N VAL A 110 -8.55 4.70 -8.99
CA VAL A 110 -8.33 4.62 -7.54
C VAL A 110 -9.09 5.76 -6.87
N THR A 111 -10.29 5.46 -6.41
CA THR A 111 -11.15 6.43 -5.71
C THR A 111 -11.02 6.33 -4.19
N THR A 112 -10.34 5.31 -3.70
CA THR A 112 -10.20 5.04 -2.27
C THR A 112 -8.97 5.70 -1.67
N GLU A 113 -9.09 6.12 -0.42
CA GLU A 113 -7.99 6.72 0.34
C GLU A 113 -6.93 5.70 0.79
N ARG A 114 -7.10 4.45 0.44
CA ARG A 114 -6.22 3.34 0.82
C ARG A 114 -6.19 2.29 -0.28
N PRO A 115 -5.15 1.44 -0.31
CA PRO A 115 -5.12 0.30 -1.22
C PRO A 115 -6.32 -0.64 -1.02
N ASN A 116 -6.84 -1.16 -2.11
CA ASN A 116 -7.93 -2.12 -2.10
C ASN A 116 -7.39 -3.56 -2.03
N GLU A 117 -8.20 -4.44 -1.50
CA GLU A 117 -7.92 -5.88 -1.56
C GLU A 117 -7.90 -6.38 -3.01
N GLY A 118 -6.94 -7.22 -3.32
CA GLY A 118 -6.75 -7.75 -4.67
C GLY A 118 -5.85 -6.92 -5.56
N ASP A 119 -5.45 -5.73 -5.13
CA ASP A 119 -4.43 -4.96 -5.84
C ASP A 119 -3.05 -5.59 -5.65
N ALA A 120 -2.16 -5.36 -6.59
CA ALA A 120 -0.83 -5.96 -6.58
C ALA A 120 0.26 -4.93 -6.31
N ILE A 121 1.34 -5.40 -5.70
CA ILE A 121 2.55 -4.62 -5.49
C ILE A 121 3.70 -5.36 -6.19
N TYR A 122 4.39 -4.67 -7.09
CA TYR A 122 5.61 -5.18 -7.71
C TYR A 122 6.82 -4.57 -7.03
N LEU A 123 7.65 -5.42 -6.46
CA LEU A 123 8.87 -5.06 -5.76
C LEU A 123 10.08 -5.41 -6.65
N PRO A 124 10.77 -4.41 -7.22
CA PRO A 124 11.98 -4.68 -7.97
C PRO A 124 13.14 -4.99 -7.01
N LEU A 125 13.47 -6.27 -6.88
CA LEU A 125 14.59 -6.76 -6.09
C LEU A 125 15.85 -6.90 -6.95
N THR A 126 16.44 -5.80 -7.28
CA THR A 126 17.74 -5.79 -8.00
C THR A 126 18.75 -4.95 -7.28
#